data_b9e5c8c4555985704d08c8519fcd6996
#
_entry.id   b9e5c8c4555985704d08c8519fcd6996
#
_cell.length_a   1.000
_cell.length_b   1.000
_cell.length_c   1.000
_cell.angle_alpha   90.00
_cell.angle_beta   90.00
_cell.angle_gamma   90.00
#
_symmetry.space_group_name_H-M   'P 1'
#
loop_
_entity.id
_entity.type
_entity.pdbx_description
1 polymer ?
#
loop_
_entity_poly.entity_id
_entity_poly.type
_entity_poly.pdbx_seq_one_letter_code
_entity_poly.pdbx_strand_id
1 'polypeptide(L)'
;MKNILNTLAITVTVFLLPSHALQAQKKAAPIFVDGMTQVVPEFKDPANWIIQDLWVETEFDSDGDGKLDRMHVDVTRPKQTETEGLKLPVIYESSPYFAGTGTGDLKYFWDPKQELNTQPKPRLRFPPIEPRINRPVISKGFVDQWVPQGYIVVHSSSPGTGLSQGCPTVGGDNESLAPKAVIDWLNGRAKGYTTPDGNEEVKAYWTTGKVGMTGTSYNGTLPVAAATTGVDGLEVIIPVAPNTSYYHYYRTNGLIRHPGGWLGEDIDVLYDFIHSNPEHCAWCDSVIRDREMIGHHDRVNGDYNDFWAGRDYLNDMGPMKAALLMCHGFNDWNVVPEHSYRIYNAVRAKGLPCKIYYHQGGHGGEPPAEMMNKWFAHFLHGIDNDALEGPKAWIVRENDKPDQPTGYADFPNPEAKPVKLYPTPGTPRLGGLTTERKTGQGKETFMDNVSFSGSSLAQAEWTNHRLLYVTAELKEPVHLSGIPSITIRLACNKPAANLSVWMVSLPWTESWRPKPTDNIINRGWADPQNYKSLTQSEPLVPGKFYEITFNLQPDDQIIPAGKKIALMIFSSDRDFTLWPEPGTELTVDLDGTSIVIPVVGGADAWGRAVGK
;
A
#
# COMPACT_ATOMS: atom_id res chain seq x y z
N MET A 1 68.54 -90.07 -27.87
CA MET A 1 68.61 -90.10 -26.41
C MET A 1 68.80 -88.68 -25.93
N LYS A 2 67.95 -88.12 -25.34
CA LYS A 2 67.74 -86.94 -24.55
C LYS A 2 66.46 -86.18 -24.97
N ASN A 3 65.50 -86.36 -24.15
CA ASN A 3 64.20 -85.64 -24.21
C ASN A 3 64.43 -84.18 -23.87
N ILE A 4 63.84 -83.28 -24.66
CA ILE A 4 63.69 -81.88 -24.30
C ILE A 4 62.22 -81.58 -24.13
N LEU A 5 61.76 -81.35 -22.85
CA LEU A 5 60.46 -80.86 -22.51
C LEU A 5 60.42 -79.37 -22.79
N ASN A 6 59.54 -78.91 -23.68
CA ASN A 6 59.21 -77.54 -23.82
C ASN A 6 58.04 -77.14 -22.86
N THR A 7 58.33 -76.32 -21.88
CA THR A 7 57.32 -75.74 -20.98
C THR A 7 56.76 -74.45 -21.59
N LEU A 8 55.48 -74.45 -21.93
CA LEU A 8 54.78 -73.27 -22.44
C LEU A 8 54.30 -72.43 -21.25
N ALA A 9 54.88 -71.24 -21.07
CA ALA A 9 54.45 -70.28 -20.07
C ALA A 9 53.29 -69.42 -20.64
N ILE A 10 52.08 -69.54 -20.12
CA ILE A 10 50.93 -68.73 -20.45
C ILE A 10 50.98 -67.47 -19.55
N THR A 11 51.28 -66.33 -20.12
CA THR A 11 51.21 -65.02 -19.41
C THR A 11 49.78 -64.50 -19.50
N VAL A 12 49.04 -64.53 -18.38
CA VAL A 12 47.70 -63.92 -18.24
C VAL A 12 47.89 -62.43 -17.96
N THR A 13 47.65 -61.56 -18.96
CA THR A 13 47.60 -60.10 -18.77
C THR A 13 46.24 -59.73 -18.24
N VAL A 14 46.13 -59.38 -16.94
CA VAL A 14 44.94 -58.84 -16.32
C VAL A 14 44.82 -57.36 -16.70
N PHE A 15 43.89 -57.02 -17.60
CA PHE A 15 43.50 -55.66 -17.85
C PHE A 15 42.66 -55.14 -16.67
N LEU A 16 43.23 -54.34 -15.76
CA LEU A 16 42.52 -53.51 -14.80
C LEU A 16 41.88 -52.35 -15.57
N LEU A 17 40.59 -52.48 -15.88
CA LEU A 17 39.75 -51.35 -16.29
C LEU A 17 39.61 -50.39 -15.09
N PRO A 18 39.93 -49.10 -15.24
CA PRO A 18 39.66 -48.14 -14.20
C PRO A 18 38.14 -48.06 -14.02
N SER A 19 37.62 -48.50 -12.88
CA SER A 19 36.25 -48.22 -12.45
C SER A 19 36.15 -46.73 -12.23
N HIS A 20 35.68 -45.98 -13.25
CA HIS A 20 35.16 -44.63 -13.02
C HIS A 20 33.91 -44.80 -12.15
N ALA A 21 34.09 -44.65 -10.84
CA ALA A 21 32.97 -44.40 -9.97
C ALA A 21 32.27 -43.14 -10.51
N LEU A 22 31.12 -43.31 -11.15
CA LEU A 22 30.21 -42.18 -11.36
C LEU A 22 29.90 -41.64 -9.95
N GLN A 23 30.61 -40.59 -9.57
CA GLN A 23 30.15 -39.75 -8.47
C GLN A 23 28.78 -39.25 -8.89
N ALA A 24 27.73 -39.74 -8.24
CA ALA A 24 26.40 -39.22 -8.42
C ALA A 24 26.48 -37.70 -8.15
N GLN A 25 26.28 -36.93 -9.19
CA GLN A 25 26.32 -35.48 -9.09
C GLN A 25 25.28 -35.07 -8.05
N LYS A 26 25.69 -34.45 -6.97
CA LYS A 26 24.78 -34.00 -5.92
C LYS A 26 23.75 -33.09 -6.55
N LYS A 27 22.47 -33.43 -6.47
CA LYS A 27 21.38 -32.60 -7.00
C LYS A 27 21.45 -31.20 -6.35
N ALA A 28 21.23 -30.16 -7.14
CA ALA A 28 21.18 -28.81 -6.64
C ALA A 28 19.95 -28.63 -5.71
N ALA A 29 20.13 -27.89 -4.63
CA ALA A 29 19.06 -27.63 -3.65
C ALA A 29 19.25 -26.24 -3.04
N PRO A 30 18.19 -25.62 -2.54
CA PRO A 30 18.29 -24.37 -1.76
C PRO A 30 19.27 -24.50 -0.59
N ILE A 31 20.02 -23.44 -0.33
CA ILE A 31 21.01 -23.35 0.75
C ILE A 31 20.47 -22.39 1.81
N PHE A 32 20.58 -22.77 3.08
CA PHE A 32 20.11 -21.96 4.20
C PHE A 32 21.26 -21.70 5.18
N VAL A 33 21.42 -20.44 5.58
CA VAL A 33 22.36 -20.00 6.62
C VAL A 33 21.64 -19.00 7.50
N ASP A 34 21.74 -19.14 8.80
CA ASP A 34 21.13 -18.28 9.80
C ASP A 34 19.62 -18.02 9.56
N GLY A 35 18.92 -19.08 9.15
CA GLY A 35 17.48 -19.04 8.90
C GLY A 35 17.06 -18.34 7.60
N MET A 36 18.00 -18.01 6.73
CA MET A 36 17.78 -17.33 5.45
C MET A 36 18.21 -18.18 4.27
N THR A 37 17.55 -18.00 3.13
CA THR A 37 18.01 -18.54 1.85
C THR A 37 19.29 -17.83 1.40
N GLN A 38 20.18 -18.58 0.77
CA GLN A 38 21.43 -18.09 0.20
C GLN A 38 21.47 -18.31 -1.30
N VAL A 39 22.33 -17.56 -1.99
CA VAL A 39 22.58 -17.75 -3.42
C VAL A 39 23.16 -19.16 -3.65
N VAL A 40 22.46 -19.95 -4.46
CA VAL A 40 22.87 -21.28 -4.90
C VAL A 40 23.73 -21.12 -6.17
N PRO A 41 25.00 -21.57 -6.18
CA PRO A 41 25.88 -21.37 -7.35
C PRO A 41 25.28 -21.89 -8.67
N GLU A 42 24.56 -23.01 -8.62
CA GLU A 42 23.92 -23.66 -9.77
C GLU A 42 22.72 -22.91 -10.32
N PHE A 43 22.11 -21.98 -9.53
CA PHE A 43 20.95 -21.18 -9.92
C PHE A 43 21.33 -19.74 -10.34
N LYS A 44 22.59 -19.35 -10.15
CA LYS A 44 23.03 -17.94 -10.29
C LYS A 44 23.06 -17.45 -11.74
N ASP A 45 23.34 -18.33 -12.70
CA ASP A 45 23.55 -17.94 -14.09
C ASP A 45 22.22 -17.80 -14.85
N PRO A 46 21.82 -16.59 -15.27
CA PRO A 46 20.57 -16.37 -16.01
C PRO A 46 20.45 -17.17 -17.32
N ALA A 47 21.57 -17.54 -17.94
CA ALA A 47 21.58 -18.39 -19.15
C ALA A 47 21.04 -19.80 -18.87
N ASN A 48 20.95 -20.19 -17.61
CA ASN A 48 20.43 -21.47 -17.15
C ASN A 48 19.01 -21.36 -16.56
N TRP A 49 18.32 -20.25 -16.76
CA TRP A 49 16.93 -20.12 -16.34
C TRP A 49 15.98 -20.50 -17.47
N ILE A 50 14.87 -21.09 -17.09
CA ILE A 50 13.74 -21.33 -17.99
C ILE A 50 12.77 -20.18 -17.80
N ILE A 51 12.45 -19.52 -18.91
CA ILE A 51 11.49 -18.42 -18.96
C ILE A 51 10.32 -18.88 -19.82
N GLN A 52 9.11 -18.79 -19.27
CA GLN A 52 7.88 -19.23 -19.94
C GLN A 52 6.84 -18.13 -19.87
N ASP A 53 6.20 -17.84 -21.02
CA ASP A 53 4.95 -17.11 -21.10
C ASP A 53 3.80 -18.09 -21.25
N LEU A 54 2.70 -17.83 -20.55
CA LEU A 54 1.48 -18.64 -20.60
C LEU A 54 0.26 -17.79 -20.21
N TRP A 55 -0.93 -18.35 -20.40
CA TRP A 55 -2.19 -17.71 -20.06
C TRP A 55 -2.99 -18.61 -19.12
N VAL A 56 -3.29 -18.09 -17.92
CA VAL A 56 -4.09 -18.82 -16.91
C VAL A 56 -5.53 -18.41 -17.02
N GLU A 57 -6.41 -19.40 -17.17
CA GLU A 57 -7.86 -19.23 -17.23
C GLU A 57 -8.42 -18.94 -15.84
N THR A 58 -9.23 -17.90 -15.76
CA THR A 58 -9.91 -17.46 -14.54
C THR A 58 -11.30 -18.09 -14.42
N GLU A 59 -12.06 -17.65 -13.41
CA GLU A 59 -13.45 -18.08 -13.19
C GLU A 59 -14.46 -16.99 -13.59
N PHE A 60 -14.03 -15.93 -14.28
CA PHE A 60 -14.86 -14.79 -14.68
C PHE A 60 -14.70 -14.43 -16.17
N ASP A 61 -15.72 -13.75 -16.69
CA ASP A 61 -15.80 -13.08 -18.00
C ASP A 61 -16.12 -11.62 -17.71
N SER A 62 -15.11 -10.75 -17.73
CA SER A 62 -15.27 -9.35 -17.34
C SER A 62 -15.43 -8.40 -18.52
N ASP A 63 -15.23 -8.86 -19.77
CA ASP A 63 -15.41 -8.07 -20.98
C ASP A 63 -16.67 -8.46 -21.77
N GLY A 64 -17.41 -9.47 -21.28
CA GLY A 64 -18.72 -9.88 -21.81
C GLY A 64 -18.66 -10.59 -23.17
N ASP A 65 -17.53 -11.20 -23.54
CA ASP A 65 -17.37 -11.92 -24.82
C ASP A 65 -17.93 -13.36 -24.79
N GLY A 66 -18.34 -13.83 -23.60
CA GLY A 66 -18.91 -15.16 -23.36
C GLY A 66 -17.86 -16.24 -23.13
N LYS A 67 -16.59 -15.87 -22.88
CA LYS A 67 -15.51 -16.75 -22.51
C LYS A 67 -14.92 -16.33 -21.17
N LEU A 68 -14.28 -17.28 -20.46
CA LEU A 68 -13.52 -16.95 -19.26
C LEU A 68 -12.24 -16.23 -19.65
N ASP A 69 -11.95 -15.13 -18.94
CA ASP A 69 -10.76 -14.32 -19.19
C ASP A 69 -9.48 -15.11 -18.84
N ARG A 70 -8.43 -14.90 -19.60
CA ARG A 70 -7.10 -15.49 -19.35
C ARG A 70 -6.08 -14.44 -19.02
N MET A 71 -5.38 -14.65 -17.90
CA MET A 71 -4.34 -13.75 -17.43
C MET A 71 -2.99 -14.14 -18.00
N HIS A 72 -2.28 -13.18 -18.59
CA HIS A 72 -0.92 -13.36 -19.07
C HIS A 72 0.04 -13.50 -17.87
N VAL A 73 0.82 -14.58 -17.88
CA VAL A 73 1.73 -14.97 -16.81
C VAL A 73 3.13 -15.23 -17.37
N ASP A 74 4.15 -14.69 -16.71
CA ASP A 74 5.57 -14.98 -16.96
C ASP A 74 6.13 -15.78 -15.78
N VAL A 75 6.82 -16.87 -16.07
CA VAL A 75 7.48 -17.75 -15.09
C VAL A 75 8.95 -17.80 -15.34
N THR A 76 9.77 -17.47 -14.34
CA THR A 76 11.22 -17.67 -14.38
C THR A 76 11.67 -18.64 -13.30
N ARG A 77 12.37 -19.71 -13.70
CA ARG A 77 12.77 -20.78 -12.79
C ARG A 77 14.15 -21.36 -13.14
N PRO A 78 14.92 -21.90 -12.17
CA PRO A 78 16.18 -22.61 -12.46
C PRO A 78 15.94 -23.84 -13.35
N LYS A 79 16.84 -24.12 -14.28
CA LYS A 79 16.73 -25.29 -15.18
C LYS A 79 16.65 -26.63 -14.44
N GLN A 80 17.14 -26.71 -13.21
CA GLN A 80 17.12 -27.90 -12.37
C GLN A 80 15.70 -28.35 -12.03
N THR A 81 14.73 -27.43 -12.10
CA THR A 81 13.30 -27.76 -11.96
C THR A 81 12.81 -28.66 -13.10
N GLU A 82 13.47 -28.59 -14.27
CA GLU A 82 13.23 -29.46 -15.42
C GLU A 82 14.13 -30.68 -15.42
N THR A 83 15.43 -30.45 -15.30
CA THR A 83 16.45 -31.48 -15.55
C THR A 83 16.66 -32.45 -14.38
N GLU A 84 16.33 -32.03 -13.15
CA GLU A 84 16.56 -32.80 -11.93
C GLU A 84 15.26 -33.12 -11.16
N GLY A 85 14.11 -32.63 -11.66
CA GLY A 85 12.81 -32.74 -11.00
C GLY A 85 12.74 -31.98 -9.67
N LEU A 86 13.55 -30.93 -9.51
CA LEU A 86 13.54 -30.05 -8.35
C LEU A 86 12.20 -29.30 -8.28
N LYS A 87 11.59 -29.24 -7.10
CA LYS A 87 10.41 -28.42 -6.85
C LYS A 87 10.77 -27.28 -5.91
N LEU A 88 10.37 -26.06 -6.27
CA LEU A 88 10.65 -24.85 -5.50
C LEU A 88 9.36 -24.10 -5.19
N PRO A 89 9.31 -23.35 -4.09
CA PRO A 89 8.21 -22.42 -3.82
C PRO A 89 8.28 -21.20 -4.73
N VAL A 90 7.17 -20.45 -4.76
CA VAL A 90 6.98 -19.33 -5.68
C VAL A 90 6.96 -18.01 -4.93
N ILE A 91 7.66 -17.00 -5.45
CA ILE A 91 7.44 -15.58 -5.16
C ILE A 91 6.70 -14.98 -6.35
N TYR A 92 5.56 -14.36 -6.08
CA TYR A 92 4.63 -13.91 -7.08
C TYR A 92 4.33 -12.42 -6.94
N GLU A 93 4.41 -11.68 -8.07
CA GLU A 93 3.96 -10.30 -8.20
C GLU A 93 2.91 -10.19 -9.31
N SER A 94 1.76 -9.59 -8.99
CA SER A 94 0.73 -9.21 -9.96
C SER A 94 0.72 -7.68 -10.13
N SER A 95 0.47 -7.18 -11.34
CA SER A 95 0.56 -5.74 -11.62
C SER A 95 -0.28 -5.32 -12.81
N PRO A 96 -0.91 -4.14 -12.79
CA PRO A 96 -1.53 -3.55 -13.96
C PRO A 96 -0.54 -2.75 -14.84
N TYR A 97 0.73 -2.62 -14.45
CA TYR A 97 1.67 -1.65 -15.05
C TYR A 97 2.70 -2.24 -16.02
N PHE A 98 2.84 -3.56 -16.09
CA PHE A 98 3.96 -4.18 -16.81
C PHE A 98 4.02 -3.83 -18.30
N ALA A 99 2.87 -3.73 -18.96
CA ALA A 99 2.79 -3.44 -20.39
C ALA A 99 2.76 -1.94 -20.73
N GLY A 100 2.83 -1.08 -19.75
CA GLY A 100 2.79 0.37 -19.90
C GLY A 100 1.59 1.01 -19.21
N THR A 101 1.61 2.33 -19.14
CA THR A 101 0.60 3.14 -18.47
C THR A 101 0.21 4.33 -19.34
N GLY A 102 -0.94 4.91 -19.06
CA GLY A 102 -1.40 6.15 -19.65
C GLY A 102 -0.53 7.36 -19.28
N THR A 103 -0.92 8.52 -19.74
CA THR A 103 -0.21 9.76 -19.48
C THR A 103 -0.50 10.30 -18.09
N GLY A 104 0.51 10.90 -17.44
CA GLY A 104 0.36 11.68 -16.21
C GLY A 104 -0.01 13.17 -16.46
N ASP A 105 -0.44 13.55 -17.66
CA ASP A 105 -0.81 14.93 -17.98
C ASP A 105 -2.17 15.26 -17.32
N LEU A 106 -2.14 16.16 -16.34
CA LEU A 106 -3.28 16.56 -15.51
C LEU A 106 -4.47 17.13 -16.31
N LYS A 107 -4.30 17.51 -17.58
CA LYS A 107 -5.44 17.95 -18.44
C LYS A 107 -6.49 16.84 -18.67
N TYR A 108 -6.12 15.57 -18.48
CA TYR A 108 -7.02 14.42 -18.59
C TYR A 108 -7.66 14.03 -17.25
N PHE A 109 -7.21 14.65 -16.14
CA PHE A 109 -7.74 14.42 -14.81
C PHE A 109 -8.98 15.29 -14.58
N TRP A 110 -9.68 15.06 -13.48
CA TRP A 110 -10.77 15.93 -13.07
C TRP A 110 -10.23 17.31 -12.68
N ASP A 111 -10.92 18.37 -13.11
CA ASP A 111 -10.56 19.75 -12.69
C ASP A 111 -10.84 19.89 -11.18
N PRO A 112 -9.83 20.20 -10.35
CA PRO A 112 -10.07 20.44 -8.93
C PRO A 112 -10.93 21.66 -8.64
N LYS A 113 -11.07 22.60 -9.60
CA LYS A 113 -11.96 23.77 -9.51
C LYS A 113 -13.41 23.34 -9.67
N GLN A 114 -13.97 22.88 -8.57
CA GLN A 114 -15.34 22.40 -8.51
C GLN A 114 -15.98 22.97 -7.24
N GLU A 115 -17.17 23.60 -7.39
CA GLU A 115 -17.96 23.95 -6.22
C GLU A 115 -18.48 22.68 -5.54
N LEU A 116 -18.40 22.66 -4.20
CA LEU A 116 -18.82 21.48 -3.42
C LEU A 116 -20.33 21.22 -3.62
N ASN A 117 -20.75 19.97 -3.56
CA ASN A 117 -22.13 19.52 -3.83
C ASN A 117 -22.64 19.84 -5.24
N THR A 118 -21.77 20.03 -6.20
CA THR A 118 -22.16 20.23 -7.58
C THR A 118 -21.62 19.15 -8.50
N GLN A 119 -22.29 18.94 -9.62
CA GLN A 119 -21.78 18.03 -10.63
C GLN A 119 -20.50 18.57 -11.26
N PRO A 120 -19.41 17.78 -11.32
CA PRO A 120 -18.19 18.18 -12.00
C PRO A 120 -18.42 18.31 -13.51
N LYS A 121 -17.61 19.14 -14.15
CA LYS A 121 -17.53 19.14 -15.62
C LYS A 121 -16.88 17.83 -16.08
N PRO A 122 -17.37 17.20 -17.16
CA PRO A 122 -16.73 16.01 -17.72
C PRO A 122 -15.26 16.26 -18.05
N ARG A 123 -14.38 15.33 -17.67
CA ARG A 123 -12.97 15.39 -18.01
C ARG A 123 -12.69 14.92 -19.44
N LEU A 124 -11.52 15.22 -19.96
CA LEU A 124 -11.04 14.66 -21.22
C LEU A 124 -10.74 13.16 -21.05
N ARG A 125 -10.92 12.41 -22.12
CA ARG A 125 -10.55 10.98 -22.18
C ARG A 125 -9.08 10.84 -22.48
N PHE A 126 -8.44 9.84 -21.87
CA PHE A 126 -7.06 9.50 -22.16
C PHE A 126 -6.93 9.03 -23.61
N PRO A 127 -5.80 9.30 -24.28
CA PRO A 127 -5.44 8.57 -25.48
C PRO A 127 -5.22 7.10 -25.16
N PRO A 128 -5.46 6.17 -26.12
CA PRO A 128 -5.15 4.76 -25.94
C PRO A 128 -3.69 4.56 -25.53
N ILE A 129 -3.46 3.59 -24.65
CA ILE A 129 -2.11 3.19 -24.28
C ILE A 129 -1.52 2.31 -25.39
N GLU A 130 -0.32 2.65 -25.84
CA GLU A 130 0.46 1.77 -26.72
C GLU A 130 1.10 0.66 -25.88
N PRO A 131 0.57 -0.57 -25.88
CA PRO A 131 1.06 -1.60 -24.97
C PRO A 131 2.46 -2.05 -25.35
N ARG A 132 3.28 -2.32 -24.35
CA ARG A 132 4.60 -2.96 -24.56
C ARG A 132 4.35 -4.44 -24.85
N ILE A 133 4.56 -4.84 -26.09
CA ILE A 133 4.43 -6.24 -26.54
C ILE A 133 5.77 -6.90 -26.87
N ASN A 134 6.88 -6.13 -26.79
CA ASN A 134 8.23 -6.66 -26.96
C ASN A 134 8.73 -7.32 -25.67
N ARG A 135 9.43 -8.42 -25.78
CA ARG A 135 9.96 -9.18 -24.64
C ARG A 135 11.13 -8.51 -23.93
N PRO A 136 11.21 -8.55 -22.61
CA PRO A 136 10.15 -9.02 -21.72
C PRO A 136 9.00 -8.01 -21.63
N VAL A 137 7.76 -8.48 -21.75
CA VAL A 137 6.56 -7.65 -21.52
C VAL A 137 6.40 -7.37 -20.02
N ILE A 138 6.77 -8.34 -19.19
CA ILE A 138 6.67 -8.30 -17.74
C ILE A 138 8.02 -7.92 -17.12
N SER A 139 7.97 -7.31 -15.94
CA SER A 139 9.14 -6.91 -15.15
C SER A 139 10.03 -8.10 -14.80
N LYS A 140 11.33 -7.84 -14.64
CA LYS A 140 12.29 -8.80 -14.08
C LYS A 140 12.72 -8.45 -12.65
N GLY A 141 12.00 -7.53 -11.99
CA GLY A 141 12.43 -6.93 -10.73
C GLY A 141 12.84 -7.91 -9.63
N PHE A 142 12.06 -8.97 -9.44
CA PHE A 142 12.33 -9.97 -8.40
C PHE A 142 13.13 -11.19 -8.89
N VAL A 143 13.28 -11.36 -10.20
CA VAL A 143 13.94 -12.54 -10.80
C VAL A 143 15.41 -12.63 -10.38
N ASP A 144 16.18 -11.54 -10.54
CA ASP A 144 17.61 -11.51 -10.22
C ASP A 144 17.90 -11.67 -8.73
N GLN A 145 16.94 -11.33 -7.87
CA GLN A 145 17.06 -11.46 -6.43
C GLN A 145 16.71 -12.88 -5.96
N TRP A 146 15.58 -13.42 -6.38
CA TRP A 146 14.99 -14.60 -5.73
C TRP A 146 15.26 -15.92 -6.45
N VAL A 147 15.39 -15.92 -7.80
CA VAL A 147 15.72 -17.15 -8.52
C VAL A 147 17.05 -17.75 -8.07
N PRO A 148 18.14 -16.95 -7.93
CA PRO A 148 19.41 -17.46 -7.39
C PRO A 148 19.31 -18.03 -5.97
N GLN A 149 18.32 -17.61 -5.20
CA GLN A 149 18.12 -18.01 -3.80
C GLN A 149 17.21 -19.24 -3.65
N GLY A 150 16.83 -19.88 -4.76
CA GLY A 150 16.04 -21.13 -4.72
C GLY A 150 14.54 -20.92 -4.67
N TYR A 151 14.06 -19.89 -5.34
CA TYR A 151 12.64 -19.64 -5.61
C TYR A 151 12.35 -19.70 -7.11
N ILE A 152 11.10 -19.87 -7.45
CA ILE A 152 10.52 -19.58 -8.75
C ILE A 152 9.91 -18.19 -8.65
N VAL A 153 10.09 -17.36 -9.65
CA VAL A 153 9.45 -16.05 -9.70
C VAL A 153 8.37 -16.06 -10.78
N VAL A 154 7.18 -15.64 -10.38
CA VAL A 154 6.01 -15.54 -11.24
C VAL A 154 5.53 -14.10 -11.27
N HIS A 155 5.21 -13.60 -12.47
CA HIS A 155 4.55 -12.32 -12.65
C HIS A 155 3.27 -12.51 -13.45
N SER A 156 2.23 -11.70 -13.19
CA SER A 156 1.05 -11.65 -14.04
C SER A 156 0.58 -10.22 -14.28
N SER A 157 0.02 -9.97 -15.46
CA SER A 157 -0.69 -8.72 -15.73
C SER A 157 -2.13 -8.84 -15.22
N SER A 158 -2.65 -7.74 -14.63
CA SER A 158 -4.05 -7.64 -14.18
C SER A 158 -5.05 -7.70 -15.35
N PRO A 159 -6.34 -7.99 -15.10
CA PRO A 159 -7.37 -8.00 -16.15
C PRO A 159 -7.37 -6.72 -17.00
N GLY A 160 -7.50 -6.84 -18.31
CA GLY A 160 -7.53 -5.72 -19.25
C GLY A 160 -6.22 -4.96 -19.39
N THR A 161 -5.09 -5.54 -18.93
CA THR A 161 -3.77 -4.91 -19.05
C THR A 161 -2.78 -5.81 -19.80
N GLY A 162 -1.99 -5.21 -20.68
CA GLY A 162 -0.99 -5.93 -21.47
C GLY A 162 -1.61 -6.98 -22.37
N LEU A 163 -1.24 -8.24 -22.15
CA LEU A 163 -1.75 -9.41 -22.86
C LEU A 163 -2.79 -10.20 -22.06
N SER A 164 -3.24 -9.69 -20.90
CA SER A 164 -4.35 -10.26 -20.15
C SER A 164 -5.70 -9.82 -20.73
N GLN A 165 -6.62 -10.77 -20.86
CA GLN A 165 -7.99 -10.53 -21.33
C GLN A 165 -8.84 -9.85 -20.26
N GLY A 166 -10.06 -9.44 -20.63
CA GLY A 166 -11.01 -8.81 -19.73
C GLY A 166 -10.87 -7.31 -19.58
N CYS A 167 -11.55 -6.74 -18.58
CA CYS A 167 -11.55 -5.32 -18.27
C CYS A 167 -10.92 -5.03 -16.90
N PRO A 168 -10.15 -3.96 -16.73
CA PRO A 168 -9.72 -3.52 -15.41
C PRO A 168 -10.91 -2.95 -14.64
N THR A 169 -11.10 -3.37 -13.41
CA THR A 169 -12.20 -2.89 -12.55
C THR A 169 -11.74 -1.98 -11.41
N VAL A 170 -10.44 -1.81 -11.25
CA VAL A 170 -9.80 -1.02 -10.19
C VAL A 170 -10.36 -1.39 -8.81
N GLY A 171 -9.92 -2.53 -8.31
CA GLY A 171 -10.30 -3.06 -7.01
C GLY A 171 -11.62 -3.84 -6.96
N GLY A 172 -12.25 -4.14 -8.08
CA GLY A 172 -13.40 -5.05 -8.12
C GLY A 172 -12.98 -6.52 -8.04
N ASP A 173 -13.97 -7.41 -7.97
CA ASP A 173 -13.78 -8.84 -7.69
C ASP A 173 -12.79 -9.53 -8.63
N ASN A 174 -12.80 -9.19 -9.93
CA ASN A 174 -11.90 -9.82 -10.89
C ASN A 174 -10.41 -9.56 -10.59
N GLU A 175 -10.08 -8.47 -9.91
CA GLU A 175 -8.70 -8.17 -9.52
C GLU A 175 -8.24 -8.97 -8.29
N SER A 176 -9.16 -9.47 -7.48
CA SER A 176 -8.88 -10.47 -6.42
C SER A 176 -8.81 -11.88 -7.00
N LEU A 177 -9.70 -12.20 -7.95
CA LEU A 177 -9.82 -13.53 -8.54
C LEU A 177 -8.74 -13.83 -9.59
N ALA A 178 -8.17 -12.83 -10.24
CA ALA A 178 -7.09 -13.02 -11.21
C ALA A 178 -5.82 -13.60 -10.56
N PRO A 179 -5.21 -13.02 -9.52
CA PRO A 179 -4.09 -13.65 -8.83
C PRO A 179 -4.47 -14.97 -8.13
N LYS A 180 -5.74 -15.10 -7.65
CA LYS A 180 -6.26 -16.38 -7.14
C LYS A 180 -6.17 -17.47 -8.21
N ALA A 181 -6.60 -17.22 -9.45
CA ALA A 181 -6.54 -18.19 -10.52
C ALA A 181 -5.09 -18.63 -10.83
N VAL A 182 -4.13 -17.72 -10.81
CA VAL A 182 -2.70 -18.04 -10.96
C VAL A 182 -2.21 -18.96 -9.84
N ILE A 183 -2.59 -18.67 -8.58
CA ILE A 183 -2.25 -19.53 -7.42
C ILE A 183 -2.92 -20.90 -7.55
N ASP A 184 -4.17 -20.95 -8.01
CA ASP A 184 -4.89 -22.19 -8.27
C ASP A 184 -4.22 -23.02 -9.38
N TRP A 185 -3.75 -22.37 -10.47
CA TRP A 185 -2.98 -23.04 -11.51
C TRP A 185 -1.65 -23.61 -10.97
N LEU A 186 -0.91 -22.85 -10.18
CA LEU A 186 0.32 -23.30 -9.51
C LEU A 186 0.07 -24.54 -8.63
N ASN A 187 -1.16 -24.76 -8.18
CA ASN A 187 -1.60 -25.88 -7.36
C ASN A 187 -2.44 -26.91 -8.12
N GLY A 188 -2.54 -26.80 -9.46
CA GLY A 188 -3.25 -27.77 -10.31
C GLY A 188 -4.77 -27.72 -10.23
N ARG A 189 -5.36 -26.62 -9.73
CA ARG A 189 -6.81 -26.39 -9.60
C ARG A 189 -7.39 -25.52 -10.73
N ALA A 190 -6.56 -24.76 -11.44
CA ALA A 190 -6.94 -24.01 -12.64
C ALA A 190 -6.10 -24.46 -13.84
N LYS A 191 -6.46 -24.04 -15.04
CA LYS A 191 -5.77 -24.37 -16.29
C LYS A 191 -4.88 -23.24 -16.76
N GLY A 192 -3.70 -23.58 -17.26
CA GLY A 192 -2.83 -22.66 -17.98
C GLY A 192 -2.65 -23.14 -19.42
N TYR A 193 -2.44 -22.22 -20.35
CA TYR A 193 -2.33 -22.50 -21.79
C TYR A 193 -1.12 -21.80 -22.40
N THR A 194 -0.59 -22.36 -23.49
CA THR A 194 0.57 -21.79 -24.21
C THR A 194 0.22 -20.52 -24.98
N THR A 195 -1.05 -20.27 -25.27
CA THR A 195 -1.53 -19.10 -26.01
C THR A 195 -2.87 -18.58 -25.45
N PRO A 196 -3.25 -17.31 -25.68
CA PRO A 196 -4.47 -16.75 -25.11
C PRO A 196 -5.75 -17.49 -25.58
N ASP A 197 -5.79 -17.97 -26.83
CA ASP A 197 -6.97 -18.63 -27.42
C ASP A 197 -6.77 -20.15 -27.68
N GLY A 198 -5.59 -20.70 -27.35
CA GLY A 198 -5.27 -22.10 -27.62
C GLY A 198 -5.78 -23.05 -26.55
N ASN A 199 -5.62 -24.35 -26.84
CA ASN A 199 -6.06 -25.45 -25.94
C ASN A 199 -4.89 -26.33 -25.47
N GLU A 200 -3.65 -25.97 -25.76
CA GLU A 200 -2.47 -26.70 -25.28
C GLU A 200 -2.19 -26.33 -23.82
N GLU A 201 -2.49 -27.26 -22.91
CA GLU A 201 -2.36 -27.02 -21.46
C GLU A 201 -0.91 -27.05 -21.00
N VAL A 202 -0.57 -26.13 -20.07
CA VAL A 202 0.68 -26.05 -19.34
C VAL A 202 0.42 -26.33 -17.86
N LYS A 203 1.16 -27.29 -17.29
CA LYS A 203 1.06 -27.66 -15.87
C LYS A 203 2.27 -27.19 -15.08
N ALA A 204 2.04 -26.68 -13.89
CA ALA A 204 3.07 -26.20 -12.98
C ALA A 204 3.66 -27.33 -12.11
N TYR A 205 4.15 -28.43 -12.72
CA TYR A 205 4.68 -29.60 -12.02
C TYR A 205 5.96 -29.36 -11.21
N TRP A 206 6.62 -28.26 -11.47
CA TRP A 206 7.91 -27.84 -10.94
C TRP A 206 7.81 -27.05 -9.62
N THR A 207 6.62 -26.71 -9.16
CA THR A 207 6.41 -25.97 -7.90
C THR A 207 6.06 -26.89 -6.72
N THR A 208 6.33 -26.40 -5.50
CA THR A 208 5.83 -27.01 -4.26
C THR A 208 4.36 -26.69 -3.98
N GLY A 209 3.77 -25.74 -4.72
CA GLY A 209 2.44 -25.18 -4.48
C GLY A 209 2.41 -24.05 -3.45
N LYS A 210 3.48 -23.82 -2.69
CA LYS A 210 3.56 -22.70 -1.74
C LYS A 210 3.92 -21.42 -2.45
N VAL A 211 3.11 -20.38 -2.22
CA VAL A 211 3.23 -19.07 -2.86
C VAL A 211 3.35 -17.97 -1.81
N GLY A 212 4.29 -17.08 -2.02
CA GLY A 212 4.37 -15.79 -1.32
C GLY A 212 4.16 -14.66 -2.32
N MET A 213 3.36 -13.65 -1.96
CA MET A 213 3.17 -12.47 -2.82
C MET A 213 3.79 -11.22 -2.22
N THR A 214 4.34 -10.36 -3.08
CA THR A 214 4.89 -9.05 -2.69
C THR A 214 4.75 -8.07 -3.84
N GLY A 215 4.91 -6.79 -3.54
CA GLY A 215 4.89 -5.69 -4.50
C GLY A 215 4.61 -4.36 -3.80
N THR A 216 4.78 -3.26 -4.53
CA THR A 216 4.63 -1.90 -4.00
C THR A 216 3.44 -1.20 -4.63
N SER A 217 2.71 -0.39 -3.84
CA SER A 217 1.57 0.40 -4.32
C SER A 217 0.43 -0.50 -4.82
N TYR A 218 -0.06 -0.34 -6.04
CA TYR A 218 -1.05 -1.25 -6.62
C TYR A 218 -0.57 -2.72 -6.61
N ASN A 219 0.72 -2.96 -6.91
CA ASN A 219 1.30 -4.30 -6.82
C ASN A 219 1.34 -4.81 -5.37
N GLY A 220 1.33 -3.93 -4.36
CA GLY A 220 1.16 -4.23 -2.94
C GLY A 220 -0.31 -4.47 -2.55
N THR A 221 -1.25 -3.85 -3.27
CA THR A 221 -2.69 -4.06 -3.11
C THR A 221 -3.10 -5.47 -3.52
N LEU A 222 -2.60 -5.96 -4.65
CA LEU A 222 -2.98 -7.27 -5.21
C LEU A 222 -2.64 -8.47 -4.32
N PRO A 223 -1.54 -8.51 -3.55
CA PRO A 223 -1.34 -9.50 -2.49
C PRO A 223 -2.44 -9.50 -1.43
N VAL A 224 -2.91 -8.32 -1.00
CA VAL A 224 -4.03 -8.21 -0.05
C VAL A 224 -5.31 -8.72 -0.70
N ALA A 225 -5.60 -8.29 -1.93
CA ALA A 225 -6.77 -8.72 -2.71
C ALA A 225 -6.80 -10.27 -2.88
N ALA A 226 -5.68 -10.88 -3.27
CA ALA A 226 -5.56 -12.34 -3.38
C ALA A 226 -5.80 -13.03 -2.02
N ALA A 227 -5.23 -12.48 -0.93
CA ALA A 227 -5.34 -13.08 0.40
C ALA A 227 -6.78 -13.05 0.95
N THR A 228 -7.58 -12.04 0.61
CA THR A 228 -9.00 -11.97 1.02
C THR A 228 -9.85 -13.07 0.39
N THR A 229 -9.44 -13.64 -0.75
CA THR A 229 -10.13 -14.81 -1.34
C THR A 229 -9.98 -16.08 -0.53
N GLY A 230 -9.00 -16.15 0.38
CA GLY A 230 -8.67 -17.34 1.16
C GLY A 230 -8.10 -18.50 0.34
N VAL A 231 -7.50 -18.20 -0.84
CA VAL A 231 -6.96 -19.21 -1.76
C VAL A 231 -5.91 -20.08 -1.07
N ASP A 232 -6.05 -21.41 -1.21
CA ASP A 232 -5.10 -22.36 -0.66
C ASP A 232 -3.77 -22.30 -1.44
N GLY A 233 -2.66 -22.35 -0.71
CA GLY A 233 -1.31 -22.24 -1.27
C GLY A 233 -0.71 -20.83 -1.16
N LEU A 234 -1.50 -19.79 -0.90
CA LEU A 234 -0.98 -18.48 -0.53
C LEU A 234 -0.61 -18.48 0.96
N GLU A 235 0.67 -18.69 1.25
CA GLU A 235 1.17 -18.84 2.61
C GLU A 235 1.49 -17.51 3.28
N VAL A 236 1.95 -16.54 2.51
CA VAL A 236 2.48 -15.26 3.01
C VAL A 236 2.32 -14.12 2.02
N ILE A 237 2.04 -12.92 2.55
CA ILE A 237 2.06 -11.68 1.77
C ILE A 237 2.98 -10.65 2.43
N ILE A 238 3.73 -9.90 1.60
CA ILE A 238 4.57 -8.77 2.01
C ILE A 238 4.16 -7.55 1.17
N PRO A 239 3.01 -6.93 1.47
CA PRO A 239 2.55 -5.74 0.76
C PRO A 239 3.31 -4.50 1.22
N VAL A 240 3.80 -3.70 0.26
CA VAL A 240 4.49 -2.43 0.51
C VAL A 240 3.60 -1.27 0.05
N ALA A 241 3.26 -0.36 0.95
CA ALA A 241 2.41 0.80 0.69
C ALA A 241 1.13 0.45 -0.09
N PRO A 242 0.36 -0.58 0.32
CA PRO A 242 -0.82 -1.05 -0.41
C PRO A 242 -1.98 -0.08 -0.27
N ASN A 243 -2.74 0.13 -1.35
CA ASN A 243 -4.09 0.67 -1.26
C ASN A 243 -5.05 -0.46 -0.82
N THR A 244 -5.67 -0.33 0.33
CA THR A 244 -6.54 -1.38 0.88
C THR A 244 -8.02 -1.01 0.86
N SER A 245 -8.34 0.18 0.36
CA SER A 245 -9.71 0.66 0.13
C SER A 245 -9.67 1.83 -0.87
N TYR A 246 -10.30 1.65 -2.01
CA TYR A 246 -10.36 2.73 -3.01
C TYR A 246 -11.21 3.90 -2.54
N TYR A 247 -12.18 3.69 -1.62
CA TYR A 247 -12.85 4.77 -0.94
C TYR A 247 -11.86 5.64 -0.14
N HIS A 248 -11.09 5.04 0.77
CA HIS A 248 -10.13 5.79 1.59
C HIS A 248 -8.96 6.37 0.78
N TYR A 249 -8.75 5.90 -0.44
CA TYR A 249 -7.75 6.44 -1.36
C TYR A 249 -8.24 7.73 -2.03
N TYR A 250 -9.52 7.79 -2.44
CA TYR A 250 -10.12 8.93 -3.15
C TYR A 250 -11.09 9.74 -2.30
N ARG A 251 -11.40 9.30 -1.11
CA ARG A 251 -12.29 9.96 -0.13
C ARG A 251 -11.67 9.82 1.25
N THR A 252 -11.93 10.79 2.12
CA THR A 252 -11.52 10.72 3.53
C THR A 252 -12.59 11.33 4.39
N ASN A 253 -13.26 10.52 5.21
CA ASN A 253 -14.38 10.98 6.04
C ASN A 253 -15.43 11.79 5.23
N GLY A 254 -15.81 11.28 4.04
CA GLY A 254 -16.73 11.93 3.11
C GLY A 254 -16.11 12.97 2.18
N LEU A 255 -14.98 13.54 2.54
CA LEU A 255 -14.30 14.57 1.73
C LEU A 255 -13.68 13.94 0.48
N ILE A 256 -13.89 14.58 -0.69
CA ILE A 256 -13.25 14.20 -1.95
C ILE A 256 -11.76 14.59 -1.87
N ARG A 257 -10.92 13.57 -1.81
CA ARG A 257 -9.47 13.70 -1.69
C ARG A 257 -8.79 13.20 -2.96
N HIS A 258 -7.68 13.83 -3.31
CA HIS A 258 -6.79 13.37 -4.37
C HIS A 258 -5.51 12.79 -3.76
N PRO A 259 -4.96 11.69 -4.30
CA PRO A 259 -3.65 11.18 -3.88
C PRO A 259 -2.55 12.22 -4.07
N GLY A 260 -1.60 12.27 -3.17
CA GLY A 260 -0.50 13.22 -3.24
C GLY A 260 0.30 13.10 -4.53
N GLY A 261 0.44 14.22 -5.24
CA GLY A 261 1.08 14.30 -6.56
C GLY A 261 0.13 14.07 -7.75
N TRP A 262 -1.12 13.65 -7.52
CA TRP A 262 -2.09 13.29 -8.58
C TRP A 262 -3.40 14.09 -8.42
N LEU A 263 -3.29 15.40 -8.37
CA LEU A 263 -4.44 16.29 -8.19
C LEU A 263 -5.47 16.11 -9.32
N GLY A 264 -6.71 15.81 -8.95
CA GLY A 264 -7.79 15.50 -9.89
C GLY A 264 -7.91 14.02 -10.26
N GLU A 265 -7.06 13.14 -9.71
CA GLU A 265 -7.23 11.69 -9.88
C GLU A 265 -8.48 11.19 -9.16
N ASP A 266 -9.15 10.22 -9.77
CA ASP A 266 -10.22 9.41 -9.19
C ASP A 266 -10.19 8.02 -9.84
N ILE A 267 -11.02 7.12 -9.42
CA ILE A 267 -11.00 5.71 -9.83
C ILE A 267 -11.11 5.51 -11.37
N ASP A 268 -11.89 6.34 -12.03
CA ASP A 268 -12.04 6.31 -13.50
C ASP A 268 -10.81 6.88 -14.24
N VAL A 269 -10.03 7.75 -13.60
CA VAL A 269 -8.74 8.23 -14.10
C VAL A 269 -7.69 7.10 -13.98
N LEU A 270 -7.68 6.39 -12.85
CA LEU A 270 -6.79 5.24 -12.66
C LEU A 270 -7.13 4.11 -13.64
N TYR A 271 -8.41 3.88 -13.93
CA TYR A 271 -8.83 2.96 -15.00
C TYR A 271 -8.21 3.34 -16.34
N ASP A 272 -8.35 4.59 -16.79
CA ASP A 272 -7.76 5.06 -18.07
C ASP A 272 -6.22 4.98 -18.03
N PHE A 273 -5.60 5.10 -16.85
CA PHE A 273 -4.15 5.03 -16.69
C PHE A 273 -3.58 3.62 -16.85
N ILE A 274 -4.38 2.57 -16.58
CA ILE A 274 -3.91 1.18 -16.60
C ILE A 274 -4.49 0.36 -17.76
N HIS A 275 -5.64 0.73 -18.35
CA HIS A 275 -6.30 -0.03 -19.41
C HIS A 275 -5.45 -0.04 -20.68
N SER A 276 -4.64 -1.08 -20.84
CA SER A 276 -3.65 -1.18 -21.93
C SER A 276 -3.92 -2.32 -22.92
N ASN A 277 -4.91 -3.21 -22.65
CA ASN A 277 -5.34 -4.19 -23.65
C ASN A 277 -6.33 -3.53 -24.63
N PRO A 278 -6.07 -3.53 -25.95
CA PRO A 278 -6.97 -2.92 -26.93
C PRO A 278 -8.22 -3.78 -27.24
N GLU A 279 -8.23 -5.06 -26.84
CA GLU A 279 -9.36 -5.97 -27.09
C GLU A 279 -10.54 -5.55 -26.22
N HIS A 280 -11.74 -5.56 -26.81
CA HIS A 280 -12.99 -5.17 -26.14
C HIS A 280 -13.00 -3.79 -25.45
N CYS A 281 -12.00 -2.93 -25.74
CA CYS A 281 -11.78 -1.64 -25.09
C CYS A 281 -13.05 -0.76 -25.07
N ALA A 282 -13.78 -0.66 -26.18
CA ALA A 282 -14.99 0.14 -26.25
C ALA A 282 -16.12 -0.38 -25.34
N TRP A 283 -16.22 -1.69 -25.12
CA TRP A 283 -17.17 -2.29 -24.20
C TRP A 283 -16.75 -2.00 -22.75
N CYS A 284 -15.51 -2.27 -22.40
CA CYS A 284 -14.94 -1.99 -21.07
C CYS A 284 -15.11 -0.50 -20.70
N ASP A 285 -14.80 0.40 -21.61
CA ASP A 285 -14.97 1.84 -21.41
C ASP A 285 -16.43 2.22 -21.12
N SER A 286 -17.37 1.68 -21.91
CA SER A 286 -18.79 2.00 -21.75
C SER A 286 -19.39 1.40 -20.48
N VAL A 287 -19.03 0.14 -20.16
CA VAL A 287 -19.68 -0.61 -19.08
C VAL A 287 -18.97 -0.37 -17.75
N ILE A 288 -17.65 -0.49 -17.71
CA ILE A 288 -16.90 -0.41 -16.45
C ILE A 288 -16.60 1.05 -16.09
N ARG A 289 -15.92 1.80 -16.98
CA ARG A 289 -15.55 3.18 -16.67
C ARG A 289 -16.75 4.12 -16.59
N ASP A 290 -17.58 4.17 -17.67
CA ASP A 290 -18.60 5.22 -17.80
C ASP A 290 -19.84 4.93 -16.97
N ARG A 291 -20.38 3.70 -17.05
CA ARG A 291 -21.61 3.35 -16.34
C ARG A 291 -21.36 2.98 -14.88
N GLU A 292 -20.35 2.15 -14.60
CA GLU A 292 -20.12 1.66 -13.24
C GLU A 292 -19.31 2.68 -12.42
N MET A 293 -18.08 3.05 -12.83
CA MET A 293 -17.23 3.93 -12.03
C MET A 293 -17.79 5.36 -11.98
N ILE A 294 -17.96 6.05 -13.12
CA ILE A 294 -18.44 7.43 -13.14
C ILE A 294 -19.89 7.53 -12.62
N GLY A 295 -20.69 6.48 -12.82
CA GLY A 295 -22.05 6.44 -12.30
C GLY A 295 -22.16 6.30 -10.78
N HIS A 296 -21.14 5.78 -10.09
CA HIS A 296 -21.27 5.41 -8.67
C HIS A 296 -20.14 5.93 -7.74
N HIS A 297 -19.05 6.52 -8.28
CA HIS A 297 -17.94 7.02 -7.46
C HIS A 297 -18.30 8.26 -6.61
N ASP A 298 -19.44 8.84 -6.84
CA ASP A 298 -20.02 10.01 -6.15
C ASP A 298 -19.04 11.16 -5.91
N ARG A 299 -18.74 11.91 -6.98
CA ARG A 299 -17.94 13.16 -6.87
C ARG A 299 -18.76 14.38 -6.43
N VAL A 300 -20.01 14.19 -6.05
CA VAL A 300 -20.88 15.28 -5.55
C VAL A 300 -20.89 15.31 -4.02
N ASN A 301 -21.18 14.15 -3.41
CA ASN A 301 -21.34 14.05 -1.97
C ASN A 301 -20.17 13.35 -1.27
N GLY A 302 -19.45 12.49 -1.99
CA GLY A 302 -18.35 11.69 -1.44
C GLY A 302 -18.81 10.56 -0.51
N ASP A 303 -20.07 10.14 -0.59
CA ASP A 303 -20.65 9.13 0.29
C ASP A 303 -20.10 7.73 0.04
N TYR A 304 -19.93 6.96 1.12
CA TYR A 304 -19.60 5.54 1.07
C TYR A 304 -20.84 4.73 0.69
N ASN A 305 -20.81 4.08 -0.45
CA ASN A 305 -21.90 3.30 -1.02
C ASN A 305 -21.44 1.87 -1.38
N ASP A 306 -22.34 1.05 -1.93
CA ASP A 306 -22.05 -0.35 -2.30
C ASP A 306 -20.91 -0.48 -3.33
N PHE A 307 -20.76 0.49 -4.24
CA PHE A 307 -19.65 0.53 -5.19
C PHE A 307 -18.29 0.60 -4.48
N TRP A 308 -18.18 1.46 -3.47
CA TRP A 308 -16.98 1.59 -2.66
C TRP A 308 -16.80 0.43 -1.67
N ALA A 309 -17.92 -0.11 -1.15
CA ALA A 309 -17.88 -1.26 -0.24
C ALA A 309 -17.29 -2.51 -0.92
N GLY A 310 -17.61 -2.74 -2.21
CA GLY A 310 -17.01 -3.81 -3.02
C GLY A 310 -15.54 -3.57 -3.42
N ARG A 311 -14.96 -2.42 -3.01
CA ARG A 311 -13.56 -2.04 -3.26
C ARG A 311 -12.82 -1.70 -1.95
N ASP A 312 -13.30 -2.22 -0.85
CA ASP A 312 -12.69 -2.11 0.49
C ASP A 312 -12.37 -3.51 1.02
N TYR A 313 -11.14 -3.94 0.87
CA TYR A 313 -10.69 -5.29 1.24
C TYR A 313 -10.85 -5.62 2.73
N LEU A 314 -11.06 -4.61 3.60
CA LEU A 314 -11.39 -4.85 4.99
C LEU A 314 -12.71 -5.62 5.16
N ASN A 315 -13.67 -5.43 4.22
CA ASN A 315 -14.94 -6.12 4.22
C ASN A 315 -14.79 -7.62 3.92
N ASP A 316 -13.74 -8.00 3.21
CA ASP A 316 -13.52 -9.37 2.70
C ASP A 316 -12.45 -10.15 3.48
N MET A 317 -12.05 -9.66 4.66
CA MET A 317 -11.00 -10.29 5.48
C MET A 317 -11.38 -11.68 6.03
N GLY A 318 -12.66 -12.07 5.97
CA GLY A 318 -13.15 -13.34 6.55
C GLY A 318 -12.33 -14.56 6.14
N PRO A 319 -12.14 -14.84 4.84
CA PRO A 319 -11.42 -16.04 4.35
C PRO A 319 -9.90 -16.00 4.51
N MET A 320 -9.28 -14.84 4.74
CA MET A 320 -7.83 -14.69 4.78
C MET A 320 -7.13 -15.64 5.76
N LYS A 321 -6.09 -16.31 5.27
CA LYS A 321 -5.26 -17.28 6.00
C LYS A 321 -3.78 -16.93 5.98
N ALA A 322 -3.32 -16.20 4.97
CA ALA A 322 -1.92 -15.88 4.73
C ALA A 322 -1.30 -15.07 5.88
N ALA A 323 -0.04 -15.35 6.18
CA ALA A 323 0.77 -14.55 7.09
C ALA A 323 1.07 -13.16 6.47
N LEU A 324 1.22 -12.14 7.30
CA LEU A 324 1.37 -10.75 6.87
C LEU A 324 2.65 -10.09 7.40
N LEU A 325 3.52 -9.63 6.51
CA LEU A 325 4.53 -8.61 6.83
C LEU A 325 4.13 -7.31 6.11
N MET A 326 3.45 -6.43 6.82
CA MET A 326 2.98 -5.15 6.27
C MET A 326 4.10 -4.12 6.28
N CYS A 327 4.23 -3.33 5.21
CA CYS A 327 5.23 -2.26 5.11
C CYS A 327 4.64 -0.95 4.62
N HIS A 328 4.99 0.20 5.25
CA HIS A 328 4.52 1.52 4.82
C HIS A 328 5.43 2.67 5.29
N GLY A 329 5.33 3.82 4.61
CA GLY A 329 5.92 5.08 5.07
C GLY A 329 4.91 5.95 5.80
N PHE A 330 5.26 6.51 6.96
CA PHE A 330 4.38 7.44 7.69
C PHE A 330 4.10 8.75 6.91
N ASN A 331 5.04 9.15 6.04
CA ASN A 331 4.87 10.34 5.20
C ASN A 331 4.45 10.00 3.77
N ASP A 332 3.77 8.88 3.57
CA ASP A 332 3.12 8.55 2.32
C ASP A 332 1.79 9.31 2.19
N TRP A 333 1.81 10.39 1.42
CA TRP A 333 0.63 11.21 1.16
C TRP A 333 -0.07 10.85 -0.16
N ASN A 334 0.48 9.87 -0.89
CA ASN A 334 -0.21 9.21 -2.01
C ASN A 334 -1.16 8.14 -1.45
N VAL A 335 -0.64 7.00 -1.03
CA VAL A 335 -1.40 6.00 -0.27
C VAL A 335 -1.14 6.24 1.21
N VAL A 336 -2.12 6.79 1.92
CA VAL A 336 -1.91 7.17 3.32
C VAL A 336 -1.71 5.96 4.24
N PRO A 337 -0.92 6.07 5.33
CA PRO A 337 -0.51 4.93 6.15
C PRO A 337 -1.68 4.21 6.87
N GLU A 338 -2.85 4.84 6.95
CA GLU A 338 -4.08 4.21 7.46
C GLU A 338 -4.42 2.91 6.72
N HIS A 339 -4.18 2.82 5.41
CA HIS A 339 -4.44 1.62 4.61
C HIS A 339 -3.76 0.38 5.20
N SER A 340 -2.48 0.49 5.52
CA SER A 340 -1.72 -0.61 6.12
C SER A 340 -2.15 -0.91 7.55
N TYR A 341 -2.44 0.12 8.34
CA TYR A 341 -2.87 -0.04 9.73
C TYR A 341 -4.21 -0.79 9.84
N ARG A 342 -5.16 -0.51 8.96
CA ARG A 342 -6.49 -1.16 8.94
C ARG A 342 -6.35 -2.67 8.74
N ILE A 343 -5.60 -3.11 7.73
CA ILE A 343 -5.39 -4.53 7.42
C ILE A 343 -4.54 -5.22 8.49
N TYR A 344 -3.45 -4.58 8.95
CA TYR A 344 -2.64 -5.12 10.04
C TYR A 344 -3.48 -5.45 11.28
N ASN A 345 -4.36 -4.53 11.71
CA ASN A 345 -5.24 -4.75 12.83
C ASN A 345 -6.26 -5.87 12.60
N ALA A 346 -6.81 -5.98 11.39
CA ALA A 346 -7.75 -7.04 11.04
C ALA A 346 -7.07 -8.42 11.08
N VAL A 347 -5.87 -8.55 10.51
CA VAL A 347 -5.07 -9.80 10.52
C VAL A 347 -4.69 -10.18 11.96
N ARG A 348 -4.24 -9.19 12.75
CA ARG A 348 -3.92 -9.37 14.17
C ARG A 348 -5.14 -9.86 14.97
N ALA A 349 -6.31 -9.25 14.74
CA ALA A 349 -7.56 -9.64 15.42
C ALA A 349 -7.98 -11.08 15.08
N LYS A 350 -7.63 -11.59 13.90
CA LYS A 350 -7.83 -12.99 13.50
C LYS A 350 -6.82 -13.96 14.15
N GLY A 351 -5.79 -13.45 14.82
CA GLY A 351 -4.72 -14.27 15.40
C GLY A 351 -3.77 -14.87 14.37
N LEU A 352 -3.76 -14.37 13.15
CA LEU A 352 -2.82 -14.82 12.12
C LEU A 352 -1.41 -14.24 12.38
N PRO A 353 -0.34 -14.95 11.94
CA PRO A 353 1.00 -14.41 12.03
C PRO A 353 1.11 -13.07 11.29
N CYS A 354 1.48 -11.99 12.02
CA CYS A 354 1.62 -10.69 11.39
C CYS A 354 2.70 -9.83 12.08
N LYS A 355 3.40 -9.06 11.25
CA LYS A 355 4.31 -7.98 11.65
C LYS A 355 4.06 -6.75 10.78
N ILE A 356 4.44 -5.58 11.29
CA ILE A 356 4.39 -4.33 10.53
C ILE A 356 5.75 -3.64 10.59
N TYR A 357 6.18 -3.12 9.45
CA TYR A 357 7.37 -2.31 9.30
C TYR A 357 6.97 -0.93 8.81
N TYR A 358 7.32 0.10 9.57
CA TYR A 358 7.09 1.49 9.21
C TYR A 358 8.40 2.27 9.10
N HIS A 359 8.45 3.23 8.19
CA HIS A 359 9.57 4.16 8.05
C HIS A 359 9.09 5.61 7.89
N GLN A 360 10.02 6.58 8.02
CA GLN A 360 9.71 8.01 7.92
C GLN A 360 9.63 8.52 6.47
N GLY A 361 9.79 7.66 5.48
CA GLY A 361 9.74 8.03 4.06
C GLY A 361 8.32 8.23 3.52
N GLY A 362 8.25 8.57 2.24
CA GLY A 362 7.02 8.65 1.45
C GLY A 362 6.60 7.31 0.85
N HIS A 363 6.02 7.38 -0.35
CA HIS A 363 5.45 6.23 -1.05
C HIS A 363 6.50 5.18 -1.44
N GLY A 364 6.31 3.93 -1.01
CA GLY A 364 7.24 2.82 -1.23
C GLY A 364 8.12 2.52 -0.01
N GLY A 365 9.33 1.99 -0.24
CA GLY A 365 10.28 1.63 0.81
C GLY A 365 10.04 0.22 1.37
N GLU A 366 10.68 -0.78 0.76
CA GLU A 366 10.59 -2.17 1.19
C GLU A 366 11.19 -2.40 2.58
N PRO A 367 10.76 -3.45 3.31
CA PRO A 367 11.45 -3.90 4.52
C PRO A 367 12.89 -4.30 4.21
N PRO A 368 13.79 -4.33 5.20
CA PRO A 368 15.14 -4.86 5.01
C PRO A 368 15.12 -6.23 4.32
N ALA A 369 16.01 -6.43 3.35
CA ALA A 369 16.08 -7.67 2.56
C ALA A 369 16.23 -8.92 3.45
N GLU A 370 16.94 -8.81 4.57
CA GLU A 370 17.06 -9.89 5.56
C GLU A 370 15.71 -10.24 6.19
N MET A 371 14.89 -9.24 6.53
CA MET A 371 13.56 -9.45 7.11
C MET A 371 12.63 -10.15 6.12
N MET A 372 12.63 -9.73 4.86
CA MET A 372 11.84 -10.37 3.81
C MET A 372 12.31 -11.81 3.56
N ASN A 373 13.63 -12.03 3.51
CA ASN A 373 14.21 -13.35 3.29
C ASN A 373 13.83 -14.33 4.41
N LYS A 374 14.00 -13.94 5.69
CA LYS A 374 13.58 -14.77 6.83
C LYS A 374 12.10 -15.10 6.78
N TRP A 375 11.27 -14.13 6.42
CA TRP A 375 9.82 -14.29 6.31
C TRP A 375 9.46 -15.31 5.20
N PHE A 376 10.03 -15.17 4.00
CA PHE A 376 9.83 -16.13 2.92
C PHE A 376 10.43 -17.50 3.22
N ALA A 377 11.62 -17.59 3.80
CA ALA A 377 12.25 -18.86 4.15
C ALA A 377 11.39 -19.64 5.16
N HIS A 378 10.82 -18.97 6.15
CA HIS A 378 9.95 -19.58 7.14
C HIS A 378 8.68 -20.18 6.50
N PHE A 379 7.90 -19.37 5.79
CA PHE A 379 6.60 -19.80 5.29
C PHE A 379 6.69 -20.69 4.04
N LEU A 380 7.63 -20.41 3.14
CA LEU A 380 7.69 -21.08 1.85
C LEU A 380 8.59 -22.34 1.87
N HIS A 381 9.73 -22.27 2.53
CA HIS A 381 10.63 -23.42 2.69
C HIS A 381 10.43 -24.21 3.98
N GLY A 382 9.66 -23.66 4.93
CA GLY A 382 9.42 -24.31 6.24
C GLY A 382 10.64 -24.25 7.16
N ILE A 383 11.51 -23.27 6.99
CA ILE A 383 12.71 -23.10 7.82
C ILE A 383 12.29 -22.60 9.21
N ASP A 384 12.72 -23.32 10.23
CA ASP A 384 12.60 -22.87 11.61
C ASP A 384 13.62 -21.76 11.86
N ASN A 385 13.13 -20.54 12.01
CA ASN A 385 13.92 -19.34 12.25
C ASN A 385 13.14 -18.36 13.15
N ASP A 386 13.75 -17.21 13.46
CA ASP A 386 13.21 -16.18 14.33
C ASP A 386 12.18 -15.24 13.67
N ALA A 387 11.65 -15.57 12.48
CA ALA A 387 10.73 -14.69 11.73
C ALA A 387 9.49 -14.29 12.54
N LEU A 388 8.95 -15.20 13.35
CA LEU A 388 7.77 -14.95 14.19
C LEU A 388 8.08 -14.43 15.59
N GLU A 389 9.34 -14.46 15.99
CA GLU A 389 9.76 -14.06 17.33
C GLU A 389 9.94 -12.54 17.47
N GLY A 390 10.04 -12.07 18.73
CA GLY A 390 10.36 -10.69 19.08
C GLY A 390 9.27 -9.67 18.73
N PRO A 391 9.66 -8.43 18.40
CA PRO A 391 8.74 -7.33 18.14
C PRO A 391 7.77 -7.60 16.99
N LYS A 392 6.51 -7.13 17.14
CA LYS A 392 5.51 -7.16 16.08
C LYS A 392 5.57 -5.92 15.19
N ALA A 393 6.04 -4.80 15.72
CA ALA A 393 6.22 -3.58 14.96
C ALA A 393 7.70 -3.18 14.92
N TRP A 394 8.17 -2.86 13.72
CA TRP A 394 9.53 -2.41 13.46
C TRP A 394 9.46 -1.01 12.85
N ILE A 395 9.97 -0.01 13.59
CA ILE A 395 9.84 1.40 13.25
C ILE A 395 11.21 1.98 12.95
N VAL A 396 11.41 2.47 11.74
CA VAL A 396 12.56 3.34 11.42
C VAL A 396 12.26 4.71 11.97
N ARG A 397 12.88 5.09 13.07
CA ARG A 397 12.75 6.43 13.67
C ARG A 397 13.58 7.45 12.87
N GLU A 398 13.43 8.73 13.21
CA GLU A 398 14.04 9.85 12.49
C GLU A 398 15.56 9.77 12.35
N ASN A 399 16.23 9.09 13.27
CA ASN A 399 17.68 8.94 13.29
C ASN A 399 18.15 7.49 13.08
N ASP A 400 17.22 6.53 12.92
CA ASP A 400 17.56 5.14 12.66
C ASP A 400 17.99 4.95 11.20
N LYS A 401 18.79 3.91 10.97
CA LYS A 401 19.05 3.44 9.60
C LYS A 401 17.92 2.53 9.15
N PRO A 402 17.57 2.52 7.85
CA PRO A 402 16.50 1.67 7.33
C PRO A 402 16.68 0.17 7.62
N ASP A 403 17.93 -0.29 7.73
CA ASP A 403 18.29 -1.67 8.04
C ASP A 403 18.38 -1.96 9.56
N GLN A 404 18.16 -0.96 10.41
CA GLN A 404 18.24 -1.04 11.87
C GLN A 404 17.02 -0.40 12.54
N PRO A 405 15.80 -0.86 12.25
CA PRO A 405 14.59 -0.29 12.83
C PRO A 405 14.49 -0.62 14.32
N THR A 406 13.84 0.26 15.07
CA THR A 406 13.51 0.05 16.49
C THR A 406 12.30 -0.89 16.61
N GLY A 407 12.42 -1.94 17.42
CA GLY A 407 11.33 -2.90 17.66
C GLY A 407 10.39 -2.49 18.79
N TYR A 408 9.08 -2.55 18.56
CA TYR A 408 8.04 -2.41 19.58
C TYR A 408 7.26 -3.72 19.72
N ALA A 409 6.71 -3.96 20.92
CA ALA A 409 5.87 -5.14 21.14
C ALA A 409 4.64 -5.16 20.21
N ASP A 410 4.13 -3.98 19.85
CA ASP A 410 3.03 -3.79 18.87
C ASP A 410 3.03 -2.36 18.33
N PHE A 411 2.19 -2.07 17.31
CA PHE A 411 1.87 -0.71 16.86
C PHE A 411 0.37 -0.41 17.08
N PRO A 412 0.04 0.74 17.68
CA PRO A 412 0.93 1.77 18.27
C PRO A 412 1.82 1.24 19.39
N ASN A 413 2.88 2.00 19.74
CA ASN A 413 3.71 1.67 20.89
C ASN A 413 2.81 1.45 22.13
N PRO A 414 2.90 0.31 22.84
CA PRO A 414 2.01 -0.01 23.97
C PRO A 414 2.11 0.99 25.15
N GLU A 415 3.20 1.76 25.24
CA GLU A 415 3.36 2.81 26.25
C GLU A 415 2.71 4.14 25.86
N ALA A 416 2.20 4.25 24.62
CA ALA A 416 1.47 5.43 24.18
C ALA A 416 0.10 5.50 24.87
N LYS A 417 -0.19 6.65 25.45
CA LYS A 417 -1.44 6.93 26.15
C LYS A 417 -2.07 8.23 25.65
N PRO A 418 -3.38 8.35 25.65
CA PRO A 418 -4.06 9.55 25.16
C PRO A 418 -3.76 10.77 26.04
N VAL A 419 -3.37 11.88 25.40
CA VAL A 419 -3.28 13.20 26.01
C VAL A 419 -4.23 14.12 25.28
N LYS A 420 -5.20 14.67 25.99
CA LYS A 420 -6.23 15.54 25.42
C LYS A 420 -5.83 17.00 25.53
N LEU A 421 -5.87 17.72 24.39
CA LEU A 421 -5.50 19.12 24.29
C LEU A 421 -6.70 19.95 23.83
N TYR A 422 -6.76 21.18 24.32
CA TYR A 422 -7.83 22.14 24.08
C TYR A 422 -7.24 23.42 23.50
N PRO A 423 -7.84 24.00 22.44
CA PRO A 423 -7.43 25.29 21.91
C PRO A 423 -7.80 26.43 22.85
N THR A 424 -7.05 27.52 22.83
CA THR A 424 -7.38 28.80 23.45
C THR A 424 -7.27 29.93 22.44
N PRO A 425 -8.06 31.02 22.52
CA PRO A 425 -8.17 32.04 21.48
C PRO A 425 -6.85 32.68 21.08
N GLY A 426 -6.74 33.07 19.82
CA GLY A 426 -5.53 33.75 19.31
C GLY A 426 -5.56 34.18 17.84
N THR A 427 -6.68 33.99 17.14
CA THR A 427 -6.85 34.43 15.76
C THR A 427 -6.63 35.95 15.63
N PRO A 428 -6.00 36.45 14.55
CA PRO A 428 -5.53 35.73 13.33
C PRO A 428 -4.06 35.26 13.40
N ARG A 429 -3.41 35.39 14.52
CA ARG A 429 -2.02 34.93 14.69
C ARG A 429 -1.93 33.50 15.21
N LEU A 430 -1.69 33.39 16.51
CA LEU A 430 -1.50 32.12 17.20
C LEU A 430 -2.38 32.09 18.46
N GLY A 431 -3.19 31.04 18.59
CA GLY A 431 -3.82 30.66 19.85
C GLY A 431 -2.92 29.70 20.64
N GLY A 432 -3.35 29.37 21.85
CA GLY A 432 -2.69 28.36 22.68
C GLY A 432 -3.27 26.98 22.48
N LEU A 433 -2.49 25.93 22.78
CA LEU A 433 -2.92 24.55 22.86
C LEU A 433 -2.48 23.97 24.21
N THR A 434 -3.43 23.52 25.04
CA THR A 434 -3.15 23.17 26.45
C THR A 434 -3.97 21.97 26.92
N THR A 435 -3.51 21.28 27.95
CA THR A 435 -4.28 20.22 28.63
C THR A 435 -5.39 20.73 29.54
N GLU A 436 -5.38 22.03 29.88
CA GLU A 436 -6.40 22.62 30.73
C GLU A 436 -7.64 22.98 29.90
N ARG A 437 -8.77 22.36 30.21
CA ARG A 437 -10.04 22.76 29.62
C ARG A 437 -10.52 24.07 30.25
N LYS A 438 -10.70 25.07 29.40
CA LYS A 438 -11.31 26.35 29.79
C LYS A 438 -12.70 26.44 29.15
N THR A 439 -13.57 27.23 29.72
CA THR A 439 -14.92 27.49 29.20
C THR A 439 -15.11 28.98 28.95
N GLY A 440 -16.03 29.33 28.05
CA GLY A 440 -16.28 30.71 27.66
C GLY A 440 -15.19 31.26 26.73
N GLN A 441 -14.51 30.39 26.00
CA GLN A 441 -13.42 30.72 25.09
C GLN A 441 -13.89 31.44 23.82
N GLY A 442 -15.20 31.29 23.50
CA GLY A 442 -15.80 31.91 22.33
C GLY A 442 -15.59 31.13 21.05
N LYS A 443 -15.65 31.84 19.96
CA LYS A 443 -15.63 31.31 18.61
C LYS A 443 -14.63 32.06 17.76
N GLU A 444 -13.96 31.37 16.85
CA GLU A 444 -13.02 31.96 15.90
C GLU A 444 -13.40 31.56 14.47
N THR A 445 -13.28 32.49 13.53
CA THR A 445 -13.69 32.32 12.13
C THR A 445 -12.50 32.48 11.22
N PHE A 446 -12.45 31.67 10.16
CA PHE A 446 -11.50 31.81 9.07
C PHE A 446 -12.21 31.63 7.72
N MET A 447 -11.59 32.18 6.68
CA MET A 447 -12.10 32.14 5.30
C MET A 447 -11.24 31.18 4.47
N ASP A 448 -11.88 30.31 3.70
CA ASP A 448 -11.20 29.44 2.74
C ASP A 448 -10.44 30.25 1.68
N ASN A 449 -9.24 29.81 1.33
CA ASN A 449 -8.46 30.40 0.25
C ASN A 449 -7.47 29.40 -0.36
N VAL A 450 -7.89 28.78 -1.45
CA VAL A 450 -7.11 27.78 -2.20
C VAL A 450 -5.84 28.31 -2.87
N SER A 451 -5.59 29.63 -2.83
CA SER A 451 -4.33 30.20 -3.33
C SER A 451 -3.13 29.86 -2.44
N PHE A 452 -3.38 29.45 -1.19
CA PHE A 452 -2.34 29.10 -0.24
C PHE A 452 -2.28 27.58 -0.03
N SER A 453 -1.07 27.04 -0.07
CA SER A 453 -0.83 25.65 0.35
C SER A 453 -0.91 25.52 1.87
N GLY A 454 -1.14 24.29 2.39
CA GLY A 454 -1.09 24.03 3.83
C GLY A 454 0.24 24.47 4.46
N SER A 455 1.38 24.27 3.78
CA SER A 455 2.69 24.75 4.23
C SER A 455 2.77 26.26 4.32
N SER A 456 2.21 26.99 3.34
CA SER A 456 2.16 28.46 3.38
C SER A 456 1.31 28.96 4.53
N LEU A 457 0.16 28.30 4.79
CA LEU A 457 -0.71 28.63 5.92
C LEU A 457 -0.06 28.36 7.26
N ALA A 458 0.68 27.25 7.41
CA ALA A 458 1.38 26.90 8.64
C ALA A 458 2.51 27.90 8.98
N GLN A 459 3.20 28.43 7.97
CA GLN A 459 4.31 29.38 8.12
C GLN A 459 3.84 30.83 8.31
N ALA A 460 2.63 31.17 7.87
CA ALA A 460 2.14 32.55 7.94
C ALA A 460 2.06 33.04 9.39
N GLU A 461 2.79 34.13 9.70
CA GLU A 461 2.71 34.75 11.02
C GLU A 461 1.30 35.36 11.26
N TRP A 462 0.67 35.84 10.20
CA TRP A 462 -0.62 36.50 10.25
C TRP A 462 -1.47 36.15 9.01
N THR A 463 -2.64 35.53 9.22
CA THR A 463 -3.58 35.20 8.14
C THR A 463 -4.98 34.95 8.68
N ASN A 464 -6.02 35.23 7.89
CA ASN A 464 -7.42 34.91 8.16
C ASN A 464 -7.86 33.60 7.48
N HIS A 465 -6.93 32.82 6.93
CA HIS A 465 -7.24 31.65 6.12
C HIS A 465 -7.03 30.33 6.86
N ARG A 466 -6.71 30.39 8.16
CA ARG A 466 -6.60 29.23 9.06
C ARG A 466 -6.74 29.66 10.53
N LEU A 467 -7.00 28.69 11.41
CA LEU A 467 -6.76 28.79 12.85
C LEU A 467 -5.48 27.99 13.19
N LEU A 468 -4.66 28.51 14.11
CA LEU A 468 -3.41 27.85 14.49
C LEU A 468 -3.21 27.98 16.01
N TYR A 469 -3.15 26.84 16.70
CA TYR A 469 -3.03 26.75 18.15
C TYR A 469 -1.73 26.04 18.50
N VAL A 470 -0.90 26.64 19.35
CA VAL A 470 0.44 26.15 19.67
C VAL A 470 0.59 25.81 21.14
N THR A 471 1.35 24.75 21.44
CA THR A 471 1.76 24.41 22.80
C THR A 471 2.82 25.40 23.34
N ALA A 472 3.13 25.30 24.64
CA ALA A 472 4.41 25.80 25.12
C ALA A 472 5.56 25.15 24.35
N GLU A 473 6.73 25.81 24.35
CA GLU A 473 7.96 25.24 23.81
C GLU A 473 8.36 24.00 24.62
N LEU A 474 8.62 22.89 23.91
CA LEU A 474 9.00 21.61 24.51
C LEU A 474 10.38 21.72 25.18
N LYS A 475 10.46 21.36 26.45
CA LYS A 475 11.72 21.30 27.23
C LYS A 475 12.40 19.94 27.10
N GLU A 476 11.62 18.91 26.81
CA GLU A 476 12.08 17.54 26.51
C GLU A 476 11.42 17.09 25.21
N PRO A 477 12.00 16.12 24.48
CA PRO A 477 11.36 15.54 23.31
C PRO A 477 10.02 14.90 23.66
N VAL A 478 9.06 14.97 22.72
CA VAL A 478 7.78 14.25 22.82
C VAL A 478 7.72 13.18 21.75
N HIS A 479 7.51 11.94 22.18
CA HIS A 479 7.31 10.81 21.27
C HIS A 479 5.80 10.57 21.11
N LEU A 480 5.30 10.78 19.88
CA LEU A 480 3.95 10.40 19.47
C LEU A 480 4.02 9.02 18.82
N SER A 481 3.07 8.13 19.14
CA SER A 481 2.96 6.81 18.49
C SER A 481 1.51 6.39 18.45
N GLY A 482 0.90 6.39 17.27
CA GLY A 482 -0.49 5.99 17.07
C GLY A 482 -1.30 6.96 16.21
N ILE A 483 -2.60 7.03 16.46
CA ILE A 483 -3.56 7.77 15.65
C ILE A 483 -4.12 8.93 16.48
N PRO A 484 -3.82 10.18 16.16
CA PRO A 484 -4.49 11.32 16.76
C PRO A 484 -5.98 11.37 16.35
N SER A 485 -6.84 11.84 17.23
CA SER A 485 -8.27 12.01 16.97
C SER A 485 -8.71 13.41 17.35
N ILE A 486 -9.45 14.07 16.47
CA ILE A 486 -9.94 15.43 16.70
C ILE A 486 -11.47 15.47 16.77
N THR A 487 -11.99 16.25 17.69
CA THR A 487 -13.39 16.66 17.74
C THR A 487 -13.45 18.16 17.50
N ILE A 488 -14.22 18.58 16.50
CA ILE A 488 -14.40 20.00 16.15
C ILE A 488 -15.89 20.32 16.16
N ARG A 489 -16.25 21.38 16.87
CA ARG A 489 -17.60 21.96 16.80
C ARG A 489 -17.55 23.19 15.92
N LEU A 490 -18.17 23.12 14.74
CA LEU A 490 -18.06 24.16 13.71
C LEU A 490 -19.41 24.52 13.08
N ALA A 491 -19.47 25.72 12.53
CA ALA A 491 -20.53 26.18 11.63
C ALA A 491 -19.91 26.69 10.33
N CYS A 492 -20.65 26.57 9.24
CA CYS A 492 -20.27 27.09 7.92
C CYS A 492 -21.30 28.11 7.45
N ASN A 493 -20.89 29.09 6.64
CA ASN A 493 -21.81 30.04 6.00
C ASN A 493 -22.41 29.49 4.69
N LYS A 494 -21.94 28.32 4.21
CA LYS A 494 -22.41 27.60 3.01
C LYS A 494 -22.95 26.20 3.39
N PRO A 495 -23.70 25.55 2.46
CA PRO A 495 -24.20 24.17 2.68
C PRO A 495 -23.12 23.09 2.74
N ALA A 496 -21.90 23.39 2.27
CA ALA A 496 -20.78 22.46 2.18
C ALA A 496 -19.45 23.16 2.47
N ALA A 497 -18.48 22.44 2.99
CA ALA A 497 -17.12 22.92 3.16
C ALA A 497 -16.13 21.76 3.19
N ASN A 498 -14.92 21.95 2.72
CA ASN A 498 -13.79 21.09 3.09
C ASN A 498 -13.38 21.40 4.54
N LEU A 499 -12.90 20.39 5.26
CA LEU A 499 -12.28 20.54 6.56
C LEU A 499 -10.95 19.79 6.58
N SER A 500 -9.87 20.55 6.75
CA SER A 500 -8.51 20.02 6.83
C SER A 500 -7.90 20.32 8.19
N VAL A 501 -7.17 19.36 8.74
CA VAL A 501 -6.47 19.46 10.01
C VAL A 501 -5.05 18.96 9.85
N TRP A 502 -4.09 19.81 10.19
CA TRP A 502 -2.69 19.42 10.26
C TRP A 502 -2.17 19.58 11.69
N MET A 503 -1.34 18.65 12.10
CA MET A 503 -0.40 18.84 13.21
C MET A 503 0.96 19.19 12.63
N VAL A 504 1.55 20.30 13.12
CA VAL A 504 2.84 20.78 12.61
C VAL A 504 3.80 21.07 13.76
N SER A 505 5.10 21.04 13.45
CA SER A 505 6.21 21.34 14.37
C SER A 505 6.77 22.73 14.07
N LEU A 506 6.73 23.63 15.05
CA LEU A 506 7.18 25.03 14.92
C LEU A 506 8.34 25.35 15.87
N PRO A 507 9.25 26.31 15.53
CA PRO A 507 9.29 27.06 14.30
C PRO A 507 9.48 26.16 13.10
N TRP A 508 8.97 26.59 11.93
CA TRP A 508 9.15 25.89 10.68
C TRP A 508 10.64 25.78 10.33
N THR A 509 11.10 24.60 10.02
CA THR A 509 12.50 24.37 9.65
C THR A 509 12.71 24.80 8.21
N GLU A 510 13.48 25.86 8.01
CA GLU A 510 13.91 26.29 6.69
C GLU A 510 15.12 25.47 6.26
N SER A 511 14.93 24.61 5.28
CA SER A 511 15.99 23.81 4.67
C SER A 511 15.70 23.64 3.19
N TRP A 512 16.73 23.63 2.38
CA TRP A 512 16.61 23.29 0.96
C TRP A 512 16.32 21.80 0.71
N ARG A 513 16.52 20.95 1.74
CA ARG A 513 16.16 19.52 1.79
C ARG A 513 15.60 19.20 3.18
N PRO A 514 14.38 19.64 3.51
CA PRO A 514 13.77 19.28 4.79
C PRO A 514 13.53 17.78 4.83
N LYS A 515 13.76 17.17 6.00
CA LYS A 515 13.27 15.80 6.24
C LYS A 515 11.74 15.84 6.30
N PRO A 516 11.04 14.78 5.92
CA PRO A 516 9.57 14.72 6.05
C PRO A 516 9.07 15.10 7.45
N THR A 517 9.79 14.71 8.49
CA THR A 517 9.46 14.92 9.91
C THR A 517 9.86 16.29 10.47
N ASP A 518 10.51 17.16 9.69
CA ASP A 518 11.01 18.44 10.23
C ASP A 518 9.87 19.41 10.58
N ASN A 519 8.76 19.37 9.83
CA ASN A 519 7.72 20.40 9.89
C ASN A 519 6.30 19.84 10.03
N ILE A 520 5.98 18.76 9.37
CA ILE A 520 4.63 18.18 9.36
C ILE A 520 4.67 16.93 10.24
N ILE A 521 3.82 16.91 11.26
CA ILE A 521 3.65 15.76 12.14
C ILE A 521 2.59 14.84 11.54
N ASN A 522 1.39 15.39 11.22
CA ASN A 522 0.29 14.57 10.78
C ASN A 522 -0.76 15.38 10.00
N ARG A 523 -1.65 14.69 9.30
CA ARG A 523 -2.73 15.28 8.51
C ARG A 523 -4.02 14.48 8.67
N GLY A 524 -5.15 15.16 8.50
CA GLY A 524 -6.47 14.56 8.41
C GLY A 524 -7.43 15.48 7.68
N TRP A 525 -8.43 14.88 7.04
CA TRP A 525 -9.45 15.59 6.27
C TRP A 525 -10.82 15.01 6.55
N ALA A 526 -11.87 15.83 6.46
CA ALA A 526 -13.25 15.39 6.59
C ALA A 526 -14.20 16.32 5.83
N ASP A 527 -15.33 15.80 5.41
CA ASP A 527 -16.48 16.61 4.99
C ASP A 527 -17.43 16.81 6.18
N PRO A 528 -17.68 18.05 6.62
CA PRO A 528 -18.62 18.32 7.69
C PRO A 528 -20.05 17.85 7.42
N GLN A 529 -20.44 17.63 6.16
CA GLN A 529 -21.76 17.10 5.81
C GLN A 529 -21.95 15.65 6.25
N ASN A 530 -20.84 14.89 6.38
CA ASN A 530 -20.83 13.50 6.83
C ASN A 530 -20.72 13.39 8.36
N TYR A 531 -21.07 14.42 9.12
CA TYR A 531 -20.93 14.47 10.59
C TYR A 531 -21.68 13.35 11.33
N LYS A 532 -22.71 12.76 10.72
CA LYS A 532 -23.48 11.65 11.31
C LYS A 532 -23.07 10.29 10.74
N SER A 533 -22.79 10.23 9.44
CA SER A 533 -22.61 8.98 8.71
C SER A 533 -21.74 9.20 7.49
N LEU A 534 -20.90 8.22 7.16
CA LEU A 534 -20.16 8.21 5.89
C LEU A 534 -21.03 7.78 4.71
N THR A 535 -22.17 7.14 4.96
CA THR A 535 -23.06 6.61 3.90
C THR A 535 -24.14 7.59 3.47
N GLN A 536 -24.27 8.71 4.18
CA GLN A 536 -25.28 9.72 3.88
C GLN A 536 -24.84 11.09 4.40
N SER A 537 -24.45 11.95 3.48
CA SER A 537 -24.19 13.35 3.74
C SER A 537 -25.50 14.15 3.90
N GLU A 538 -25.47 15.20 4.72
CA GLU A 538 -26.56 16.14 4.88
C GLU A 538 -26.03 17.56 4.62
N PRO A 539 -26.65 18.36 3.73
CA PRO A 539 -26.24 19.75 3.55
C PRO A 539 -26.25 20.54 4.88
N LEU A 540 -25.20 21.28 5.12
CA LEU A 540 -25.10 22.12 6.32
C LEU A 540 -26.10 23.26 6.24
N VAL A 541 -26.74 23.57 7.38
CA VAL A 541 -27.55 24.79 7.52
C VAL A 541 -26.63 25.94 7.89
N PRO A 542 -26.53 27.01 7.08
CA PRO A 542 -25.65 28.14 7.36
C PRO A 542 -25.81 28.69 8.78
N GLY A 543 -24.70 28.83 9.49
CA GLY A 543 -24.66 29.34 10.86
C GLY A 543 -25.04 28.33 11.97
N LYS A 544 -25.55 27.15 11.62
CA LYS A 544 -25.81 26.08 12.60
C LYS A 544 -24.50 25.35 12.94
N PHE A 545 -24.28 25.11 14.23
CA PHE A 545 -23.11 24.36 14.69
C PHE A 545 -23.33 22.84 14.63
N TYR A 546 -22.32 22.14 14.13
CA TYR A 546 -22.23 20.69 14.04
C TYR A 546 -20.97 20.23 14.78
N GLU A 547 -21.00 19.03 15.33
CA GLU A 547 -19.83 18.39 15.92
C GLU A 547 -19.40 17.24 15.01
N ILE A 548 -18.14 17.23 14.64
CA ILE A 548 -17.53 16.16 13.87
C ILE A 548 -16.30 15.63 14.60
N THR A 549 -16.18 14.31 14.67
CA THR A 549 -15.00 13.63 15.21
C THR A 549 -14.41 12.72 14.15
N PHE A 550 -13.11 12.85 13.91
CA PHE A 550 -12.40 12.00 12.97
C PHE A 550 -10.94 11.80 13.36
N ASN A 551 -10.32 10.77 12.80
CA ASN A 551 -8.94 10.44 13.04
C ASN A 551 -8.04 11.15 12.00
N LEU A 552 -6.84 11.53 12.43
CA LEU A 552 -5.73 11.84 11.55
C LEU A 552 -5.04 10.53 11.16
N GLN A 553 -3.97 10.61 10.36
CA GLN A 553 -3.26 9.41 9.92
C GLN A 553 -2.46 8.75 11.06
N PRO A 554 -2.20 7.43 11.01
CA PRO A 554 -1.24 6.79 11.91
C PRO A 554 0.14 7.42 11.78
N ASP A 555 0.85 7.55 12.91
CA ASP A 555 2.20 8.13 12.94
C ASP A 555 3.03 7.57 14.11
N ASP A 556 4.35 7.63 13.97
CA ASP A 556 5.32 7.43 15.04
C ASP A 556 6.48 8.40 14.84
N GLN A 557 6.50 9.47 15.64
CA GLN A 557 7.45 10.56 15.48
C GLN A 557 7.92 11.13 16.81
N ILE A 558 9.21 11.45 16.90
CA ILE A 558 9.83 12.14 18.05
C ILE A 558 10.01 13.62 17.71
N ILE A 559 9.19 14.46 18.33
CA ILE A 559 9.31 15.91 18.20
C ILE A 559 10.38 16.41 19.18
N PRO A 560 11.47 17.05 18.72
CA PRO A 560 12.58 17.43 19.58
C PRO A 560 12.25 18.58 20.55
N ALA A 561 13.03 18.68 21.64
CA ALA A 561 13.01 19.84 22.51
C ALA A 561 13.32 21.13 21.72
N GLY A 562 12.79 22.27 22.17
CA GLY A 562 12.87 23.57 21.49
C GLY A 562 11.82 23.78 20.40
N LYS A 563 11.10 22.74 20.00
CA LYS A 563 9.93 22.84 19.09
C LYS A 563 8.64 23.08 19.88
N LYS A 564 7.60 23.48 19.17
CA LYS A 564 6.22 23.56 19.63
C LYS A 564 5.36 22.69 18.74
N ILE A 565 4.44 21.94 19.30
CA ILE A 565 3.42 21.22 18.53
C ILE A 565 2.27 22.19 18.28
N ALA A 566 1.83 22.27 17.03
CA ALA A 566 0.74 23.15 16.64
C ALA A 566 -0.38 22.35 15.96
N LEU A 567 -1.62 22.71 16.28
CA LEU A 567 -2.85 22.27 15.64
C LEU A 567 -3.30 23.36 14.67
N MET A 568 -3.32 23.07 13.38
CA MET A 568 -3.83 23.93 12.32
C MET A 568 -5.17 23.41 11.80
N ILE A 569 -6.18 24.28 11.76
CA ILE A 569 -7.51 24.00 11.21
C ILE A 569 -7.73 24.97 10.05
N PHE A 570 -8.05 24.45 8.88
CA PHE A 570 -8.31 25.21 7.66
C PHE A 570 -9.32 24.48 6.77
N SER A 571 -9.75 25.06 5.66
CA SER A 571 -10.77 24.45 4.81
C SER A 571 -10.12 23.63 3.70
N SER A 572 -9.91 24.20 2.52
CA SER A 572 -9.34 23.46 1.39
C SER A 572 -7.84 23.27 1.53
N ASP A 573 -7.39 22.02 1.49
CA ASP A 573 -5.98 21.66 1.37
C ASP A 573 -5.62 21.59 -0.11
N ARG A 574 -5.01 22.64 -0.63
CA ARG A 574 -4.79 22.86 -2.06
C ARG A 574 -4.23 21.65 -2.81
N ASP A 575 -3.34 20.93 -2.18
CA ASP A 575 -2.61 19.83 -2.83
C ASP A 575 -3.38 18.49 -2.80
N PHE A 576 -4.51 18.45 -2.06
CA PHE A 576 -5.23 17.21 -1.78
C PHE A 576 -6.75 17.27 -1.97
N THR A 577 -7.36 18.45 -1.97
CA THR A 577 -8.83 18.60 -1.96
C THR A 577 -9.35 19.38 -3.15
N LEU A 578 -10.66 19.43 -3.33
CA LEU A 578 -11.30 20.32 -4.30
C LEU A 578 -11.03 21.78 -3.99
N TRP A 579 -11.12 22.64 -5.02
CA TRP A 579 -10.91 24.08 -4.99
C TRP A 579 -12.23 24.82 -5.28
N PRO A 580 -13.14 24.94 -4.30
CA PRO A 580 -14.40 25.65 -4.48
C PRO A 580 -14.18 27.15 -4.71
N GLU A 581 -15.19 27.83 -5.25
CA GLU A 581 -15.19 29.28 -5.38
C GLU A 581 -15.02 29.97 -4.02
N PRO A 582 -14.32 31.11 -3.95
CA PRO A 582 -14.09 31.84 -2.70
C PRO A 582 -15.36 32.22 -1.95
N GLY A 583 -15.22 32.53 -0.66
CA GLY A 583 -16.30 33.02 0.21
C GLY A 583 -16.88 32.00 1.17
N THR A 584 -16.27 30.81 1.29
CA THR A 584 -16.59 29.85 2.34
C THR A 584 -15.93 30.31 3.63
N GLU A 585 -16.73 30.48 4.70
CA GLU A 585 -16.27 30.79 6.05
C GLU A 585 -16.67 29.68 7.00
N LEU A 586 -15.70 29.25 7.82
CA LEU A 586 -15.92 28.31 8.91
C LEU A 586 -15.70 29.01 10.26
N THR A 587 -16.65 28.82 11.16
CA THR A 587 -16.57 29.31 12.54
C THR A 587 -16.43 28.11 13.47
N VAL A 588 -15.35 28.07 14.24
CA VAL A 588 -15.05 27.00 15.21
C VAL A 588 -15.42 27.47 16.63
N ASP A 589 -16.19 26.65 17.35
CA ASP A 589 -16.47 26.84 18.76
C ASP A 589 -15.38 26.17 19.60
N LEU A 590 -14.57 26.98 20.28
CA LEU A 590 -13.39 26.50 21.00
C LEU A 590 -13.75 25.64 22.21
N ASP A 591 -14.88 25.91 22.86
CA ASP A 591 -15.34 25.09 24.03
C ASP A 591 -15.74 23.67 23.63
N GLY A 592 -16.16 23.48 22.37
CA GLY A 592 -16.53 22.18 21.79
C GLY A 592 -15.41 21.51 21.00
N THR A 593 -14.21 22.09 20.96
CA THR A 593 -13.10 21.59 20.13
C THR A 593 -11.97 21.04 20.99
N SER A 594 -11.41 19.88 20.58
CA SER A 594 -10.27 19.24 21.25
C SER A 594 -9.59 18.23 20.35
N ILE A 595 -8.29 18.01 20.58
CA ILE A 595 -7.55 16.92 19.94
C ILE A 595 -6.99 15.97 20.99
N VAL A 596 -7.03 14.68 20.73
CA VAL A 596 -6.39 13.63 21.52
C VAL A 596 -5.18 13.14 20.75
N ILE A 597 -4.01 13.20 21.35
CA ILE A 597 -2.76 12.74 20.77
C ILE A 597 -2.20 11.56 21.55
N PRO A 598 -1.66 10.52 20.89
CA PRO A 598 -1.08 9.35 21.55
C PRO A 598 0.39 9.63 21.93
N VAL A 599 0.64 9.91 23.21
CA VAL A 599 2.00 10.24 23.74
C VAL A 599 2.57 9.02 24.45
N VAL A 600 3.78 8.61 24.09
CA VAL A 600 4.53 7.57 24.82
C VAL A 600 4.89 8.09 26.21
N GLY A 601 4.52 7.35 27.25
CA GLY A 601 4.58 7.78 28.65
C GLY A 601 3.43 8.70 29.10
N GLY A 602 2.49 9.02 28.21
CA GLY A 602 1.22 9.69 28.54
C GLY A 602 1.34 11.08 29.14
N ALA A 603 0.43 11.40 30.06
CA ALA A 603 0.33 12.72 30.68
C ALA A 603 1.60 13.14 31.46
N ASP A 604 2.29 12.19 32.06
CA ASP A 604 3.53 12.49 32.81
C ASP A 604 4.67 12.92 31.88
N ALA A 605 4.87 12.20 30.76
CA ALA A 605 5.86 12.58 29.76
C ALA A 605 5.51 13.93 29.11
N TRP A 606 4.23 14.13 28.79
CA TRP A 606 3.73 15.40 28.29
C TRP A 606 3.96 16.55 29.27
N GLY A 607 3.65 16.36 30.56
CA GLY A 607 3.85 17.36 31.61
C GLY A 607 5.30 17.83 31.71
N ARG A 608 6.26 16.89 31.75
CA ARG A 608 7.69 17.23 31.72
C ARG A 608 8.08 18.00 30.47
N ALA A 609 7.61 17.55 29.30
CA ALA A 609 7.94 18.18 28.03
C ALA A 609 7.43 19.63 27.94
N VAL A 610 6.25 19.96 28.50
CA VAL A 610 5.74 21.33 28.50
C VAL A 610 6.11 22.13 29.76
N GLY A 611 6.96 21.59 30.66
CA GLY A 611 7.46 22.27 31.85
C GLY A 611 6.43 22.40 32.99
N LYS A 612 5.55 21.40 33.14
CA LYS A 612 4.54 21.31 34.22
C LYS A 612 4.87 20.20 35.22
#